data_e8eefed52f7402135d009699724de766
#
_entry.id   e8eefed52f7402135d009699724de766
#
_cell.length_a   1.000
_cell.length_b   1.000
_cell.length_c   1.000
_cell.angle_alpha   90.00
_cell.angle_beta   90.00
_cell.angle_gamma   90.00
#
_symmetry.space_group_name_H-M   'P 1'
#
loop_
_entity.id
_entity.type
_entity.pdbx_description
1 polymer ?
#
loop_
_entity_poly.entity_id
_entity_poly.type
_entity_poly.pdbx_seq_one_letter_code
_entity_poly.pdbx_strand_id
1 'polypeptide(L)'
;MNKPSTRAKSAPAAAKASASLQEPASGFSYSRPFFEELVDRALAHAKRLGATDAGAEASEGCGLSVSVRKGELENVERNRDKSLGVTVYIGHRRGNASTSDFSDKAIEQTVQAAYDIARFTAEDPMAGLPDADDIAPPDTHRDLDLFHPWAIDSEQAARLAMECEAAALKTSRRITNSEGAGVSAQQSHFFSAHTRGFRGGYASSRHSFSVSPIASLPGRNAEMQRDAWYSSERDAAELASPEAVGRYAAQRALSRLGSRKIATTQCPVLFESTLAAGLLGGFVQAVSGGSLYRKSSFLLDSLGKMVFPKHIDILEDPFVLRGKGSSPFDEEGVRVAPRKVVRGGRVQGY
;
A
#
# COMPACT_ATOMS: atom_id res chain seq x y z
N MET A 1 25.71 44.24 -67.03
CA MET A 1 24.87 43.03 -66.99
C MET A 1 24.63 42.64 -65.54
N ASN A 2 23.50 43.06 -65.04
CA ASN A 2 23.12 42.82 -63.63
C ASN A 2 22.42 41.47 -63.46
N LYS A 3 22.88 40.68 -62.51
CA LYS A 3 22.12 39.51 -61.99
C LYS A 3 21.30 39.92 -60.80
N PRO A 4 20.03 39.47 -60.63
CA PRO A 4 19.23 39.79 -59.51
C PRO A 4 19.50 38.81 -58.36
N SER A 5 19.57 39.36 -57.13
CA SER A 5 19.68 38.70 -55.87
C SER A 5 18.33 38.08 -55.46
N THR A 6 18.29 36.77 -55.19
CA THR A 6 17.16 36.09 -54.65
C THR A 6 17.23 36.12 -53.11
N ARG A 7 16.30 36.87 -52.52
CA ARG A 7 16.09 37.00 -51.08
C ARG A 7 15.34 35.75 -50.56
N ALA A 8 16.01 34.91 -49.76
CA ALA A 8 15.39 33.80 -49.06
C ALA A 8 14.47 34.32 -47.94
N LYS A 9 13.22 33.92 -47.99
CA LYS A 9 12.24 34.16 -46.91
C LYS A 9 12.56 33.22 -45.74
N SER A 10 12.91 33.81 -44.60
CA SER A 10 13.02 33.11 -43.33
C SER A 10 11.62 32.70 -42.80
N ALA A 11 11.41 31.42 -42.53
CA ALA A 11 10.24 30.90 -41.85
C ALA A 11 10.26 31.32 -40.37
N PRO A 12 9.11 31.56 -39.74
CA PRO A 12 9.07 31.93 -38.32
C PRO A 12 9.41 30.72 -37.46
N ALA A 13 10.37 30.92 -36.55
CA ALA A 13 10.70 29.95 -35.50
C ALA A 13 9.50 29.75 -34.56
N ALA A 14 9.02 28.52 -34.49
CA ALA A 14 8.04 28.12 -33.50
C ALA A 14 8.66 28.26 -32.11
N ALA A 15 8.17 29.21 -31.33
CA ALA A 15 8.51 29.37 -29.94
C ALA A 15 7.96 28.13 -29.18
N LYS A 16 8.86 27.26 -28.74
CA LYS A 16 8.56 26.23 -27.76
C LYS A 16 8.29 26.94 -26.42
N ALA A 17 7.04 27.05 -26.05
CA ALA A 17 6.65 27.40 -24.71
C ALA A 17 7.12 26.26 -23.77
N SER A 18 8.23 26.47 -23.06
CA SER A 18 8.59 25.67 -21.89
C SER A 18 7.65 26.09 -20.78
N ALA A 19 6.53 25.37 -20.66
CA ALA A 19 5.75 25.39 -19.43
C ALA A 19 6.68 24.87 -18.33
N SER A 20 7.11 25.74 -17.43
CA SER A 20 7.72 25.36 -16.17
C SER A 20 6.66 24.56 -15.41
N LEU A 21 6.81 23.24 -15.37
CA LEU A 21 6.02 22.37 -14.51
C LEU A 21 6.43 22.75 -13.07
N GLN A 22 5.66 23.64 -12.46
CA GLN A 22 5.66 23.76 -11.00
C GLN A 22 5.17 22.42 -10.47
N GLU A 23 6.02 21.68 -9.77
CA GLU A 23 5.60 20.48 -9.06
C GLU A 23 4.42 20.87 -8.17
N PRO A 24 3.26 20.16 -8.27
CA PRO A 24 2.14 20.44 -7.39
C PRO A 24 2.59 20.24 -5.93
N ALA A 25 2.03 21.00 -5.01
CA ALA A 25 2.35 20.94 -3.58
C ALA A 25 2.22 19.52 -2.99
N SER A 26 1.53 18.63 -3.67
CA SER A 26 1.39 17.20 -3.36
C SER A 26 2.58 16.33 -3.79
N GLY A 27 3.50 16.82 -4.62
CA GLY A 27 4.59 16.03 -5.21
C GLY A 27 4.15 15.05 -6.32
N PHE A 28 2.87 15.00 -6.69
CA PHE A 28 2.36 14.17 -7.79
C PHE A 28 2.53 14.85 -9.15
N SER A 29 2.73 14.05 -10.20
CA SER A 29 2.84 14.52 -11.58
C SER A 29 1.49 14.67 -12.26
N TYR A 30 0.53 13.88 -11.85
CA TYR A 30 -0.80 13.81 -12.46
C TYR A 30 -1.88 14.33 -11.51
N SER A 31 -2.86 15.01 -12.07
CA SER A 31 -4.02 15.49 -11.31
C SER A 31 -5.14 14.44 -11.27
N ARG A 32 -6.03 14.54 -10.30
CA ARG A 32 -7.24 13.71 -10.26
C ARG A 32 -8.10 13.82 -11.54
N PRO A 33 -8.39 15.02 -12.09
CA PRO A 33 -9.12 15.12 -13.36
C PRO A 33 -8.42 14.40 -14.54
N PHE A 34 -7.11 14.37 -14.58
CA PHE A 34 -6.38 13.60 -15.57
C PHE A 34 -6.63 12.09 -15.43
N PHE A 35 -6.63 11.56 -14.20
CA PHE A 35 -6.96 10.15 -13.97
C PHE A 35 -8.42 9.83 -14.30
N GLU A 36 -9.34 10.74 -14.01
CA GLU A 36 -10.75 10.61 -14.38
C GLU A 36 -10.90 10.46 -15.90
N GLU A 37 -10.19 11.29 -16.67
CA GLU A 37 -10.20 11.19 -18.13
C GLU A 37 -9.59 9.88 -18.66
N LEU A 38 -8.47 9.42 -18.07
CA LEU A 38 -7.85 8.14 -18.45
C LEU A 38 -8.81 6.96 -18.22
N VAL A 39 -9.42 6.91 -17.05
CA VAL A 39 -10.35 5.86 -16.65
C VAL A 39 -11.59 5.89 -17.55
N ASP A 40 -12.17 7.06 -17.83
CA ASP A 40 -13.33 7.20 -18.70
C ASP A 40 -13.04 6.73 -20.14
N ARG A 41 -11.86 7.02 -20.66
CA ARG A 41 -11.41 6.52 -21.99
C ARG A 41 -11.29 5.01 -22.01
N ALA A 42 -10.70 4.41 -20.97
CA ALA A 42 -10.58 2.96 -20.86
C ALA A 42 -11.96 2.26 -20.80
N LEU A 43 -12.87 2.76 -19.95
CA LEU A 43 -14.23 2.23 -19.84
C LEU A 43 -15.03 2.39 -21.14
N ALA A 44 -14.94 3.54 -21.80
CA ALA A 44 -15.57 3.76 -23.10
C ALA A 44 -15.05 2.79 -24.17
N HIS A 45 -13.75 2.49 -24.15
CA HIS A 45 -13.17 1.52 -25.10
C HIS A 45 -13.62 0.09 -24.80
N ALA A 46 -13.63 -0.33 -23.53
CA ALA A 46 -14.16 -1.65 -23.14
C ALA A 46 -15.62 -1.84 -23.61
N LYS A 47 -16.45 -0.80 -23.46
CA LYS A 47 -17.83 -0.81 -23.95
C LYS A 47 -17.90 -0.97 -25.46
N ARG A 48 -17.04 -0.28 -26.23
CA ARG A 48 -17.00 -0.42 -27.71
C ARG A 48 -16.62 -1.81 -28.17
N LEU A 49 -15.77 -2.51 -27.40
CA LEU A 49 -15.39 -3.91 -27.68
C LEU A 49 -16.50 -4.91 -27.35
N GLY A 50 -17.58 -4.50 -26.68
CA GLY A 50 -18.68 -5.36 -26.29
C GLY A 50 -18.54 -6.03 -24.92
N ALA A 51 -17.74 -5.45 -24.02
CA ALA A 51 -17.70 -5.88 -22.62
C ALA A 51 -19.09 -5.73 -21.98
N THR A 52 -19.51 -6.71 -21.19
CA THR A 52 -20.74 -6.61 -20.40
C THR A 52 -20.57 -5.63 -19.24
N ASP A 53 -19.41 -5.69 -18.60
CA ASP A 53 -18.99 -4.78 -17.53
C ASP A 53 -17.48 -4.52 -17.64
N ALA A 54 -17.03 -3.41 -17.07
CA ALA A 54 -15.62 -3.06 -16.96
C ALA A 54 -15.35 -2.17 -15.75
N GLY A 55 -14.19 -2.31 -15.17
CA GLY A 55 -13.61 -1.41 -14.17
C GLY A 55 -12.22 -0.94 -14.61
N ALA A 56 -11.85 0.27 -14.24
CA ALA A 56 -10.51 0.80 -14.47
C ALA A 56 -10.05 1.66 -13.29
N GLU A 57 -8.75 1.62 -13.03
CA GLU A 57 -8.09 2.41 -12.01
C GLU A 57 -6.79 3.01 -12.56
N ALA A 58 -6.64 4.32 -12.39
CA ALA A 58 -5.39 5.02 -12.65
C ALA A 58 -4.76 5.47 -11.33
N SER A 59 -3.46 5.26 -11.18
CA SER A 59 -2.74 5.56 -9.94
C SER A 59 -1.34 6.11 -10.19
N GLU A 60 -0.85 6.88 -9.24
CA GLU A 60 0.54 7.31 -9.12
C GLU A 60 1.01 7.14 -7.69
N GLY A 61 2.20 6.58 -7.53
CA GLY A 61 2.94 6.53 -6.27
C GLY A 61 4.30 7.18 -6.41
N CYS A 62 4.76 7.86 -5.38
CA CYS A 62 6.13 8.37 -5.32
C CYS A 62 6.67 8.31 -3.91
N GLY A 63 7.98 8.15 -3.81
CA GLY A 63 8.61 8.03 -2.51
C GLY A 63 10.11 8.16 -2.51
N LEU A 64 10.62 8.21 -1.29
CA LEU A 64 12.03 8.19 -0.97
C LEU A 64 12.26 7.10 0.08
N SER A 65 13.23 6.24 -0.18
CA SER A 65 13.76 5.29 0.81
C SER A 65 15.26 5.48 0.95
N VAL A 66 15.73 5.55 2.18
CA VAL A 66 17.15 5.71 2.49
C VAL A 66 17.51 4.66 3.53
N SER A 67 18.60 3.93 3.30
CA SER A 67 19.18 3.03 4.29
C SER A 67 20.61 3.41 4.65
N VAL A 68 20.94 3.23 5.92
CA VAL A 68 22.27 3.46 6.47
C VAL A 68 22.70 2.22 7.25
N ARG A 69 24.02 2.02 7.34
CA ARG A 69 24.59 0.96 8.16
C ARG A 69 25.92 1.39 8.73
N LYS A 70 26.09 1.23 10.04
CA LYS A 70 27.31 1.64 10.79
C LYS A 70 27.66 3.11 10.60
N GLY A 71 26.63 3.96 10.53
CA GLY A 71 26.80 5.40 10.32
C GLY A 71 27.16 5.81 8.90
N GLU A 72 27.15 4.89 7.94
CA GLU A 72 27.42 5.17 6.53
C GLU A 72 26.16 4.98 5.70
N LEU A 73 26.00 5.80 4.65
CA LEU A 73 24.91 5.68 3.69
C LEU A 73 25.10 4.40 2.84
N GLU A 74 24.09 3.53 2.83
CA GLU A 74 24.13 2.28 2.07
C GLU A 74 23.33 2.38 0.75
N ASN A 75 22.13 2.97 0.82
CA ASN A 75 21.27 3.10 -0.36
C ASN A 75 20.37 4.34 -0.28
N VAL A 76 20.12 4.94 -1.43
CA VAL A 76 19.10 5.96 -1.65
C VAL A 76 18.28 5.55 -2.85
N GLU A 77 17.01 5.35 -2.64
CA GLU A 77 16.06 5.03 -3.70
C GLU A 77 14.96 6.08 -3.75
N ARG A 78 14.77 6.64 -4.94
CA ARG A 78 13.67 7.55 -5.21
C ARG A 78 12.84 6.95 -6.34
N ASN A 79 11.61 6.56 -6.03
CA ASN A 79 10.70 5.94 -6.99
C ASN A 79 9.56 6.86 -7.36
N ARG A 80 9.08 6.67 -8.58
CA ARG A 80 7.84 7.25 -9.07
C ARG A 80 7.22 6.26 -10.02
N ASP A 81 6.14 5.65 -9.59
CA ASP A 81 5.42 4.63 -10.33
C ASP A 81 4.05 5.14 -10.73
N LYS A 82 3.57 4.71 -11.88
CA LYS A 82 2.22 5.00 -12.35
C LYS A 82 1.64 3.78 -13.05
N SER A 83 0.33 3.62 -12.96
CA SER A 83 -0.36 2.48 -13.55
C SER A 83 -1.78 2.85 -13.96
N LEU A 84 -2.22 2.27 -15.08
CA LEU A 84 -3.63 2.12 -15.43
C LEU A 84 -3.93 0.63 -15.47
N GLY A 85 -4.73 0.14 -14.52
CA GLY A 85 -5.28 -1.20 -14.49
C GLY A 85 -6.66 -1.23 -15.10
N VAL A 86 -6.97 -2.26 -15.89
CA VAL A 86 -8.29 -2.45 -16.50
C VAL A 86 -8.75 -3.88 -16.26
N THR A 87 -9.98 -4.02 -15.78
CA THR A 87 -10.69 -5.29 -15.65
C THR A 87 -11.86 -5.29 -16.60
N VAL A 88 -12.00 -6.33 -17.41
CA VAL A 88 -13.10 -6.50 -18.36
C VAL A 88 -13.87 -7.78 -18.02
N TYR A 89 -15.18 -7.70 -18.12
CA TYR A 89 -16.09 -8.85 -17.97
C TYR A 89 -16.86 -9.12 -19.25
N ILE A 90 -16.99 -10.40 -19.60
CA ILE A 90 -17.87 -10.90 -20.66
C ILE A 90 -18.75 -11.98 -20.02
N GLY A 91 -19.95 -11.60 -19.59
CA GLY A 91 -20.74 -12.41 -18.66
C GLY A 91 -19.95 -12.64 -17.36
N HIS A 92 -19.72 -13.89 -17.01
CA HIS A 92 -18.94 -14.30 -15.84
C HIS A 92 -17.47 -14.65 -16.16
N ARG A 93 -16.94 -14.15 -17.26
CA ARG A 93 -15.53 -14.30 -17.65
C ARG A 93 -14.80 -13.02 -17.39
N ARG A 94 -13.67 -13.10 -16.72
CA ARG A 94 -12.88 -11.94 -16.31
C ARG A 94 -11.50 -11.92 -16.96
N GLY A 95 -11.10 -10.76 -17.48
CA GLY A 95 -9.75 -10.52 -17.96
C GLY A 95 -9.20 -9.22 -17.38
N ASN A 96 -7.91 -9.21 -17.04
CA ASN A 96 -7.21 -8.06 -16.48
C ASN A 96 -5.96 -7.77 -17.29
N ALA A 97 -5.67 -6.49 -17.48
CA ALA A 97 -4.41 -6.02 -18.02
C ALA A 97 -4.04 -4.66 -17.40
N SER A 98 -2.76 -4.29 -17.45
CA SER A 98 -2.31 -3.00 -16.96
C SER A 98 -1.18 -2.44 -17.82
N THR A 99 -1.01 -1.12 -17.75
CA THR A 99 0.09 -0.41 -18.41
C THR A 99 0.57 0.75 -17.54
N SER A 100 1.85 1.11 -17.69
CA SER A 100 2.42 2.34 -17.17
C SER A 100 2.51 3.45 -18.25
N ASP A 101 2.14 3.16 -19.48
CA ASP A 101 2.07 4.14 -20.59
C ASP A 101 0.63 4.67 -20.72
N PHE A 102 0.46 5.98 -20.52
CA PHE A 102 -0.84 6.66 -20.60
C PHE A 102 -1.17 7.23 -21.98
N SER A 103 -0.44 6.83 -23.03
CA SER A 103 -0.80 7.17 -24.41
C SER A 103 -2.09 6.48 -24.85
N ASP A 104 -2.86 7.10 -25.74
CA ASP A 104 -4.12 6.56 -26.26
C ASP A 104 -3.94 5.15 -26.81
N LYS A 105 -2.87 4.94 -27.57
CA LYS A 105 -2.54 3.63 -28.14
C LYS A 105 -2.30 2.57 -27.08
N ALA A 106 -1.56 2.88 -26.01
CA ALA A 106 -1.29 1.94 -24.94
C ALA A 106 -2.55 1.60 -24.13
N ILE A 107 -3.42 2.61 -23.90
CA ILE A 107 -4.71 2.40 -23.25
C ILE A 107 -5.59 1.45 -24.09
N GLU A 108 -5.73 1.71 -25.39
CA GLU A 108 -6.51 0.85 -26.29
C GLU A 108 -5.98 -0.60 -26.33
N GLN A 109 -4.65 -0.76 -26.43
CA GLN A 109 -4.00 -2.09 -26.41
C GLN A 109 -4.21 -2.81 -25.09
N THR A 110 -4.17 -2.09 -23.96
CA THR A 110 -4.38 -2.67 -22.62
C THR A 110 -5.83 -3.15 -22.47
N VAL A 111 -6.79 -2.33 -22.87
CA VAL A 111 -8.21 -2.71 -22.83
C VAL A 111 -8.48 -3.89 -23.76
N GLN A 112 -7.91 -3.89 -24.98
CA GLN A 112 -8.01 -5.01 -25.91
C GLN A 112 -7.44 -6.30 -25.31
N ALA A 113 -6.26 -6.21 -24.68
CA ALA A 113 -5.65 -7.37 -24.02
C ALA A 113 -6.52 -7.93 -22.89
N ALA A 114 -7.09 -7.07 -22.03
CA ALA A 114 -8.01 -7.48 -20.97
C ALA A 114 -9.27 -8.14 -21.56
N TYR A 115 -9.83 -7.57 -22.64
CA TYR A 115 -10.98 -8.13 -23.34
C TYR A 115 -10.69 -9.51 -23.95
N ASP A 116 -9.54 -9.66 -24.61
CA ASP A 116 -9.14 -10.94 -25.22
C ASP A 116 -8.89 -12.01 -24.15
N ILE A 117 -8.27 -11.66 -23.02
CA ILE A 117 -8.15 -12.57 -21.87
C ILE A 117 -9.52 -13.01 -21.38
N ALA A 118 -10.49 -12.10 -21.20
CA ALA A 118 -11.83 -12.43 -20.76
C ALA A 118 -12.54 -13.40 -21.71
N ARG A 119 -12.32 -13.29 -23.02
CA ARG A 119 -12.92 -14.21 -24.03
C ARG A 119 -12.49 -15.66 -23.86
N PHE A 120 -11.28 -15.89 -23.38
CA PHE A 120 -10.69 -17.24 -23.27
C PHE A 120 -10.63 -17.76 -21.83
N THR A 121 -10.93 -16.93 -20.84
CA THR A 121 -11.01 -17.35 -19.43
C THR A 121 -12.25 -18.22 -19.20
N ALA A 122 -12.15 -19.23 -18.34
CA ALA A 122 -13.28 -20.01 -17.92
C ALA A 122 -14.31 -19.15 -17.17
N GLU A 123 -15.57 -19.53 -17.27
CA GLU A 123 -16.65 -18.89 -16.51
C GLU A 123 -16.49 -19.19 -15.00
N ASP A 124 -16.63 -18.15 -14.20
CA ASP A 124 -16.74 -18.23 -12.75
C ASP A 124 -18.03 -17.52 -12.35
N PRO A 125 -19.06 -18.23 -11.84
CA PRO A 125 -20.32 -17.62 -11.46
C PRO A 125 -20.23 -16.46 -10.48
N MET A 126 -19.09 -16.37 -9.75
CA MET A 126 -18.83 -15.29 -8.79
C MET A 126 -18.05 -14.12 -9.40
N ALA A 127 -17.61 -14.22 -10.66
CA ALA A 127 -16.95 -13.12 -11.33
C ALA A 127 -17.94 -12.06 -11.81
N GLY A 128 -17.74 -10.82 -11.39
CA GLY A 128 -18.59 -9.68 -11.76
C GLY A 128 -18.23 -8.44 -10.96
N LEU A 129 -18.83 -7.33 -11.31
CA LEU A 129 -18.82 -6.11 -10.49
C LEU A 129 -19.89 -6.21 -9.39
N PRO A 130 -19.73 -5.46 -8.29
CA PRO A 130 -20.73 -5.40 -7.22
C PRO A 130 -22.13 -5.03 -7.72
N ASP A 131 -23.15 -5.43 -6.97
CA ASP A 131 -24.51 -5.02 -7.24
C ASP A 131 -24.69 -3.49 -7.04
N ALA A 132 -25.56 -2.87 -7.82
CA ALA A 132 -25.73 -1.42 -7.82
C ALA A 132 -26.10 -0.86 -6.43
N ASP A 133 -26.85 -1.62 -5.64
CA ASP A 133 -27.30 -1.23 -4.31
C ASP A 133 -26.15 -1.25 -3.26
N ASP A 134 -25.06 -1.94 -3.52
CA ASP A 134 -23.91 -2.04 -2.65
C ASP A 134 -22.83 -0.97 -2.92
N ILE A 135 -22.93 -0.31 -4.07
CA ILE A 135 -21.96 0.71 -4.49
C ILE A 135 -21.96 1.91 -3.50
N ALA A 136 -20.78 2.40 -3.17
CA ALA A 136 -20.60 3.60 -2.37
C ALA A 136 -20.88 4.87 -3.21
N PRO A 137 -21.97 5.61 -2.99
CA PRO A 137 -22.19 6.87 -3.68
C PRO A 137 -21.12 7.90 -3.29
N PRO A 138 -20.73 8.82 -4.20
CA PRO A 138 -19.66 9.80 -3.93
C PRO A 138 -19.90 10.68 -2.70
N ASP A 139 -21.15 11.00 -2.37
CA ASP A 139 -21.55 11.78 -1.21
C ASP A 139 -21.38 11.04 0.13
N THR A 140 -21.16 9.74 0.10
CA THR A 140 -20.84 8.91 1.27
C THR A 140 -19.36 8.75 1.54
N HIS A 141 -18.50 9.21 0.63
CA HIS A 141 -17.05 9.14 0.79
C HIS A 141 -16.57 10.09 1.86
N ARG A 142 -16.10 9.54 2.99
CA ARG A 142 -15.61 10.31 4.12
C ARG A 142 -14.18 10.76 3.88
N ASP A 143 -13.86 11.97 4.32
CA ASP A 143 -12.47 12.38 4.51
C ASP A 143 -11.96 11.74 5.81
N LEU A 144 -10.95 10.89 5.67
CA LEU A 144 -10.35 10.14 6.77
C LEU A 144 -8.96 10.66 7.14
N ASP A 145 -8.58 11.83 6.61
CA ASP A 145 -7.30 12.50 6.89
C ASP A 145 -6.10 11.57 6.59
N LEU A 146 -6.07 10.98 5.39
CA LEU A 146 -5.11 9.94 5.03
C LEU A 146 -3.83 10.46 4.37
N PHE A 147 -3.79 11.75 3.99
CA PHE A 147 -2.71 12.30 3.16
C PHE A 147 -1.96 13.44 3.85
N HIS A 148 -0.73 13.16 4.27
CA HIS A 148 0.20 14.08 4.91
C HIS A 148 1.56 13.96 4.20
N PRO A 149 1.83 14.75 3.14
CA PRO A 149 3.09 14.65 2.40
C PRO A 149 4.27 15.07 3.29
N TRP A 150 5.33 14.28 3.26
CA TRP A 150 6.56 14.57 3.98
C TRP A 150 7.63 15.09 3.03
N ALA A 151 7.88 16.39 3.08
CA ALA A 151 8.92 17.04 2.28
C ALA A 151 10.30 16.80 2.89
N ILE A 152 10.80 15.56 2.82
CA ILE A 152 12.11 15.17 3.31
C ILE A 152 13.06 14.93 2.13
N ASP A 153 14.28 15.44 2.22
CA ASP A 153 15.35 15.11 1.29
C ASP A 153 16.18 13.90 1.74
N SER A 154 17.05 13.40 0.86
CA SER A 154 17.88 12.23 1.13
C SER A 154 18.89 12.44 2.26
N GLU A 155 19.40 13.66 2.42
CA GLU A 155 20.35 13.96 3.51
C GLU A 155 19.65 14.01 4.86
N GLN A 156 18.46 14.60 4.93
CA GLN A 156 17.64 14.61 6.14
C GLN A 156 17.22 13.20 6.53
N ALA A 157 16.78 12.38 5.56
CA ALA A 157 16.43 11.00 5.80
C ALA A 157 17.62 10.17 6.29
N ALA A 158 18.81 10.36 5.70
CA ALA A 158 20.04 9.70 6.15
C ALA A 158 20.40 10.11 7.59
N ARG A 159 20.31 11.40 7.93
CA ARG A 159 20.55 11.86 9.32
C ARG A 159 19.61 11.19 10.31
N LEU A 160 18.32 11.15 10.05
CA LEU A 160 17.35 10.48 10.93
C LEU A 160 17.64 8.98 11.08
N ALA A 161 17.99 8.29 9.99
CA ALA A 161 18.38 6.89 10.04
C ALA A 161 19.66 6.67 10.87
N MET A 162 20.69 7.52 10.70
CA MET A 162 21.92 7.48 11.48
C MET A 162 21.68 7.75 12.97
N GLU A 163 20.81 8.71 13.30
CA GLU A 163 20.41 8.99 14.69
C GLU A 163 19.74 7.77 15.33
N CYS A 164 18.85 7.10 14.61
CA CYS A 164 18.16 5.90 15.07
C CYS A 164 19.16 4.76 15.32
N GLU A 165 20.06 4.50 14.37
CA GLU A 165 21.10 3.47 14.51
C GLU A 165 22.08 3.78 15.64
N ALA A 166 22.55 5.03 15.73
CA ALA A 166 23.46 5.46 16.78
C ALA A 166 22.85 5.32 18.18
N ALA A 167 21.55 5.61 18.31
CA ALA A 167 20.82 5.40 19.56
C ALA A 167 20.78 3.92 19.96
N ALA A 168 20.55 3.04 19.00
CA ALA A 168 20.59 1.60 19.23
C ALA A 168 21.98 1.13 19.68
N LEU A 169 23.03 1.50 18.95
CA LEU A 169 24.42 1.13 19.24
C LEU A 169 24.91 1.65 20.61
N LYS A 170 24.47 2.84 21.02
CA LYS A 170 24.81 3.45 22.31
C LYS A 170 24.11 2.79 23.51
N THR A 171 23.04 2.04 23.32
CA THR A 171 22.23 1.47 24.42
C THR A 171 23.00 0.50 25.29
N SER A 172 23.91 -0.29 24.72
CA SER A 172 24.73 -1.25 25.46
C SER A 172 25.99 -1.64 24.69
N ARG A 173 27.07 -1.92 25.39
CA ARG A 173 28.30 -2.51 24.81
C ARG A 173 28.07 -3.90 24.18
N ARG A 174 26.93 -4.54 24.49
CA ARG A 174 26.54 -5.80 23.89
C ARG A 174 25.86 -5.62 22.52
N ILE A 175 25.43 -4.42 22.16
CA ILE A 175 25.03 -4.12 20.79
C ILE A 175 26.31 -3.89 19.98
N THR A 176 26.74 -4.91 19.27
CA THR A 176 28.05 -4.95 18.62
C THR A 176 27.98 -4.68 17.13
N ASN A 177 26.79 -4.74 16.55
CA ASN A 177 26.57 -4.56 15.13
C ASN A 177 25.13 -4.12 14.84
N SER A 178 24.85 -3.80 13.58
CA SER A 178 23.53 -3.46 13.05
C SER A 178 23.37 -4.05 11.66
N GLU A 179 22.15 -4.46 11.32
CA GLU A 179 21.75 -4.73 9.93
C GLU A 179 21.40 -3.45 9.18
N GLY A 180 21.40 -2.33 9.89
CA GLY A 180 21.12 -1.01 9.38
C GLY A 180 19.87 -0.37 9.98
N ALA A 181 19.69 0.90 9.62
CA ALA A 181 18.47 1.66 9.85
C ALA A 181 17.99 2.26 8.53
N GLY A 182 16.69 2.47 8.40
CA GLY A 182 16.12 3.04 7.19
C GLY A 182 14.99 4.00 7.48
N VAL A 183 14.83 4.98 6.58
CA VAL A 183 13.71 5.92 6.51
C VAL A 183 12.97 5.70 5.21
N SER A 184 11.65 5.69 5.26
CA SER A 184 10.78 5.62 4.08
C SER A 184 9.70 6.69 4.16
N ALA A 185 9.60 7.50 3.11
CA ALA A 185 8.55 8.48 2.91
C ALA A 185 7.81 8.13 1.62
N GLN A 186 6.59 7.63 1.72
CA GLN A 186 5.79 7.16 0.59
C GLN A 186 4.45 7.87 0.54
N GLN A 187 3.99 8.16 -0.66
CA GLN A 187 2.68 8.71 -0.92
C GLN A 187 2.13 8.23 -2.25
N SER A 188 0.82 8.12 -2.33
CA SER A 188 0.12 7.70 -3.54
C SER A 188 -1.23 8.35 -3.65
N HIS A 189 -1.77 8.43 -4.85
CA HIS A 189 -3.16 8.72 -5.12
C HIS A 189 -3.66 7.88 -6.30
N PHE A 190 -4.96 7.70 -6.35
CA PHE A 190 -5.60 6.96 -7.42
C PHE A 190 -6.98 7.53 -7.72
N PHE A 191 -7.52 7.12 -8.87
CA PHE A 191 -8.92 7.23 -9.20
C PHE A 191 -9.39 5.93 -9.86
N SER A 192 -10.50 5.40 -9.37
CA SER A 192 -11.12 4.17 -9.85
C SER A 192 -12.57 4.43 -10.23
N ALA A 193 -13.06 3.78 -11.31
CA ALA A 193 -14.45 3.77 -11.68
C ALA A 193 -14.81 2.46 -12.39
N HIS A 194 -16.11 2.15 -12.44
CA HIS A 194 -16.60 1.01 -13.17
C HIS A 194 -17.98 1.29 -13.83
N THR A 195 -18.35 0.43 -14.78
CA THR A 195 -19.55 0.60 -15.63
C THR A 195 -20.87 0.58 -14.87
N ARG A 196 -20.91 0.07 -13.64
CA ARG A 196 -22.09 0.08 -12.76
C ARG A 196 -22.22 1.33 -11.90
N GLY A 197 -21.41 2.36 -12.15
CA GLY A 197 -21.60 3.71 -11.62
C GLY A 197 -20.71 4.10 -10.45
N PHE A 198 -19.85 3.24 -9.93
CA PHE A 198 -18.84 3.66 -8.95
C PHE A 198 -17.86 4.67 -9.56
N ARG A 199 -17.51 5.67 -8.80
CA ARG A 199 -16.44 6.64 -9.08
C ARG A 199 -15.85 7.14 -7.79
N GLY A 200 -14.57 6.87 -7.53
CA GLY A 200 -13.92 7.25 -6.29
C GLY A 200 -12.41 7.25 -6.39
N GLY A 201 -11.77 7.93 -5.46
CA GLY A 201 -10.32 7.98 -5.35
C GLY A 201 -9.89 8.94 -4.27
N TYR A 202 -8.75 8.70 -3.68
CA TYR A 202 -8.16 9.55 -2.64
C TYR A 202 -6.63 9.46 -2.67
N ALA A 203 -5.99 10.42 -2.02
CA ALA A 203 -4.57 10.40 -1.77
C ALA A 203 -4.28 9.79 -0.38
N SER A 204 -3.13 9.17 -0.24
CA SER A 204 -2.67 8.64 1.04
C SER A 204 -1.15 8.72 1.17
N SER A 205 -0.66 8.77 2.40
CA SER A 205 0.76 8.75 2.74
C SER A 205 1.06 7.68 3.78
N ARG A 206 2.31 7.23 3.78
CA ARG A 206 2.86 6.34 4.80
C ARG A 206 4.33 6.64 4.98
N HIS A 207 4.71 7.04 6.19
CA HIS A 207 6.08 7.33 6.56
C HIS A 207 6.54 6.39 7.64
N SER A 208 7.80 6.03 7.62
CA SER A 208 8.35 5.12 8.64
C SER A 208 9.86 5.24 8.75
N PHE A 209 10.36 4.84 9.88
CA PHE A 209 11.76 4.48 10.06
C PHE A 209 11.89 3.26 10.98
N SER A 210 12.98 2.54 10.79
CA SER A 210 13.25 1.29 11.49
C SER A 210 14.73 1.10 11.70
N VAL A 211 15.08 0.23 12.65
CA VAL A 211 16.47 -0.21 12.87
C VAL A 211 16.51 -1.65 13.37
N SER A 212 17.55 -2.37 12.96
CA SER A 212 17.75 -3.77 13.33
C SER A 212 19.12 -4.01 13.96
N PRO A 213 19.28 -3.72 15.27
CA PRO A 213 20.53 -3.95 15.99
C PRO A 213 20.79 -5.43 16.27
N ILE A 214 22.09 -5.77 16.38
CA ILE A 214 22.58 -7.10 16.72
C ILE A 214 23.27 -7.05 18.09
N ALA A 215 22.74 -7.81 19.03
CA ALA A 215 23.31 -8.02 20.35
C ALA A 215 24.19 -9.27 20.37
N SER A 216 25.33 -9.24 21.08
CA SER A 216 26.24 -10.38 21.20
C SER A 216 26.68 -10.58 22.65
N LEU A 217 26.85 -11.85 23.06
CA LEU A 217 27.58 -12.18 24.27
C LEU A 217 29.10 -12.05 24.03
N PRO A 218 29.92 -11.82 25.07
CA PRO A 218 31.36 -11.81 24.93
C PRO A 218 31.90 -13.22 24.67
N GLY A 219 32.97 -13.33 23.89
CA GLY A 219 33.69 -14.59 23.63
C GLY A 219 33.80 -14.97 22.16
N ARG A 220 34.66 -15.94 21.86
CA ARG A 220 34.80 -16.51 20.51
C ARG A 220 33.61 -17.42 20.22
N ASN A 221 32.93 -17.24 19.08
CA ASN A 221 31.70 -17.93 18.71
C ASN A 221 30.54 -17.63 19.68
N ALA A 222 30.51 -16.41 20.24
CA ALA A 222 29.46 -16.00 21.14
C ALA A 222 28.07 -15.96 20.46
N GLU A 223 27.06 -16.25 21.26
CA GLU A 223 25.66 -16.09 20.81
C GLU A 223 25.42 -14.67 20.32
N MET A 224 24.78 -14.57 19.17
CA MET A 224 24.26 -13.30 18.62
C MET A 224 22.76 -13.39 18.48
N GLN A 225 22.09 -12.31 18.84
CA GLN A 225 20.65 -12.15 18.69
C GLN A 225 20.36 -10.82 18.02
N ARG A 226 19.33 -10.80 17.19
CA ARG A 226 18.84 -9.59 16.55
C ARG A 226 17.37 -9.42 16.81
N ASP A 227 16.93 -8.21 16.82
CA ASP A 227 15.53 -7.82 16.77
C ASP A 227 15.43 -6.44 16.12
N ALA A 228 14.26 -6.06 15.71
CA ALA A 228 14.00 -4.80 15.05
C ALA A 228 12.90 -4.03 15.77
N TRP A 229 12.89 -2.72 15.56
CA TRP A 229 11.75 -1.89 15.89
C TRP A 229 11.56 -0.79 14.88
N TYR A 230 10.35 -0.26 14.81
CA TYR A 230 9.97 0.76 13.83
C TYR A 230 8.92 1.71 14.39
N SER A 231 8.79 2.86 13.75
CA SER A 231 7.62 3.73 13.81
C SER A 231 7.08 3.91 12.41
N SER A 232 5.76 3.88 12.25
CA SER A 232 5.14 4.05 10.93
C SER A 232 3.80 4.74 11.09
N GLU A 233 3.66 5.93 10.48
CA GLU A 233 2.45 6.74 10.57
C GLU A 233 2.10 7.35 9.20
N ARG A 234 0.91 7.92 9.09
CA ARG A 234 0.50 8.67 7.89
C ARG A 234 1.08 10.08 7.88
N ASP A 235 1.19 10.70 9.05
CA ASP A 235 1.81 11.99 9.27
C ASP A 235 3.18 11.78 9.90
N ALA A 236 4.23 12.34 9.29
CA ALA A 236 5.59 12.26 9.82
C ALA A 236 5.73 12.91 11.21
N ALA A 237 4.89 13.88 11.54
CA ALA A 237 4.87 14.53 12.85
C ALA A 237 4.44 13.57 13.99
N GLU A 238 3.75 12.50 13.69
CA GLU A 238 3.30 11.47 14.63
C GLU A 238 4.30 10.31 14.81
N LEU A 239 5.38 10.30 14.03
CA LEU A 239 6.43 9.30 14.20
C LEU A 239 7.11 9.43 15.56
N ALA A 240 7.38 8.30 16.20
CA ALA A 240 8.20 8.28 17.43
C ALA A 240 9.60 8.86 17.15
N SER A 241 10.30 9.35 18.17
CA SER A 241 11.65 9.87 17.94
C SER A 241 12.63 8.76 17.51
N PRO A 242 13.61 9.06 16.62
CA PRO A 242 14.63 8.10 16.20
C PRO A 242 15.34 7.43 17.37
N GLU A 243 15.63 8.19 18.43
CA GLU A 243 16.27 7.64 19.64
C GLU A 243 15.38 6.68 20.41
N ALA A 244 14.08 6.94 20.49
CA ALA A 244 13.13 6.03 21.15
C ALA A 244 13.05 4.70 20.42
N VAL A 245 12.94 4.72 19.08
CA VAL A 245 12.94 3.53 18.26
C VAL A 245 14.26 2.77 18.36
N GLY A 246 15.39 3.47 18.25
CA GLY A 246 16.73 2.86 18.36
C GLY A 246 16.95 2.17 19.70
N ARG A 247 16.65 2.85 20.80
CA ARG A 247 16.80 2.28 22.16
C ARG A 247 15.90 1.07 22.37
N TYR A 248 14.66 1.15 21.94
CA TYR A 248 13.71 0.05 22.11
C TYR A 248 14.10 -1.17 21.27
N ALA A 249 14.52 -0.98 20.01
CA ALA A 249 15.06 -2.07 19.18
C ALA A 249 16.26 -2.77 19.84
N ALA A 250 17.19 -1.98 20.41
CA ALA A 250 18.33 -2.54 21.13
C ALA A 250 17.92 -3.32 22.38
N GLN A 251 16.96 -2.83 23.17
CA GLN A 251 16.43 -3.56 24.34
C GLN A 251 15.80 -4.89 23.93
N ARG A 252 15.07 -4.92 22.82
CA ARG A 252 14.50 -6.14 22.26
C ARG A 252 15.61 -7.14 21.88
N ALA A 253 16.62 -6.73 21.14
CA ALA A 253 17.74 -7.59 20.78
C ALA A 253 18.51 -8.12 22.02
N LEU A 254 18.73 -7.27 23.02
CA LEU A 254 19.37 -7.65 24.28
C LEU A 254 18.56 -8.66 25.07
N SER A 255 17.24 -8.53 25.09
CA SER A 255 16.35 -9.43 25.83
C SER A 255 16.33 -10.87 25.28
N ARG A 256 16.81 -11.06 24.05
CA ARG A 256 16.90 -12.37 23.39
C ARG A 256 18.22 -13.12 23.69
N LEU A 257 19.21 -12.43 24.26
CA LEU A 257 20.47 -13.08 24.65
C LEU A 257 20.25 -14.09 25.76
N GLY A 258 20.95 -15.21 25.69
CA GLY A 258 20.80 -16.31 26.63
C GLY A 258 19.56 -17.17 26.34
N SER A 259 19.06 -17.14 25.12
CA SER A 259 17.93 -17.97 24.70
C SER A 259 18.28 -19.46 24.80
N ARG A 260 17.31 -20.27 25.20
CA ARG A 260 17.48 -21.71 25.36
C ARG A 260 16.28 -22.47 24.81
N LYS A 261 16.52 -23.69 24.37
CA LYS A 261 15.44 -24.61 24.01
C LYS A 261 14.70 -25.06 25.27
N ILE A 262 13.40 -25.10 25.19
CA ILE A 262 12.54 -25.71 26.22
C ILE A 262 11.94 -27.02 25.69
N ALA A 263 11.59 -27.93 26.57
CA ALA A 263 10.87 -29.15 26.24
C ALA A 263 9.46 -28.82 25.72
N THR A 264 8.89 -29.68 24.89
CA THR A 264 7.48 -29.63 24.53
C THR A 264 6.63 -29.61 25.81
N THR A 265 5.79 -28.60 25.93
CA THR A 265 4.98 -28.39 27.13
C THR A 265 3.62 -27.80 26.80
N GLN A 266 2.67 -27.95 27.69
CA GLN A 266 1.37 -27.29 27.65
C GLN A 266 1.32 -26.27 28.78
N CYS A 267 1.19 -25.01 28.45
CA CYS A 267 1.16 -23.90 29.41
C CYS A 267 0.36 -22.72 28.89
N PRO A 268 -0.09 -21.81 29.75
CA PRO A 268 -0.61 -20.52 29.33
C PRO A 268 0.46 -19.74 28.53
N VAL A 269 0.04 -19.03 27.47
CA VAL A 269 0.92 -18.23 26.63
C VAL A 269 0.42 -16.79 26.62
N LEU A 270 1.32 -15.86 26.96
CA LEU A 270 1.08 -14.44 26.79
C LEU A 270 1.73 -13.99 25.47
N PHE A 271 0.91 -13.50 24.55
CA PHE A 271 1.40 -12.92 23.30
C PHE A 271 1.69 -11.44 23.49
N GLU A 272 2.87 -11.00 23.10
CA GLU A 272 3.19 -9.58 22.98
C GLU A 272 2.20 -8.91 22.03
N SER A 273 1.82 -7.64 22.28
CA SER A 273 0.78 -6.94 21.51
C SER A 273 1.04 -6.91 20.00
N THR A 274 2.29 -6.74 19.58
CA THR A 274 2.67 -6.75 18.16
C THR A 274 2.50 -8.12 17.50
N LEU A 275 2.71 -9.21 18.26
CA LEU A 275 2.51 -10.58 17.79
C LEU A 275 1.04 -11.01 17.87
N ALA A 276 0.29 -10.48 18.85
CA ALA A 276 -1.14 -10.73 18.98
C ALA A 276 -1.94 -10.28 17.74
N ALA A 277 -1.52 -9.21 17.09
CA ALA A 277 -2.10 -8.76 15.82
C ALA A 277 -2.02 -9.85 14.72
N GLY A 278 -0.96 -10.66 14.72
CA GLY A 278 -0.81 -11.79 13.79
C GLY A 278 -1.85 -12.90 13.99
N LEU A 279 -2.31 -13.12 15.23
CA LEU A 279 -3.40 -14.07 15.51
C LEU A 279 -4.71 -13.58 14.90
N LEU A 280 -5.01 -12.29 15.04
CA LEU A 280 -6.18 -11.67 14.40
C LEU A 280 -6.07 -11.73 12.87
N GLY A 281 -4.89 -11.47 12.32
CA GLY A 281 -4.63 -11.60 10.90
C GLY A 281 -4.89 -13.02 10.37
N GLY A 282 -4.49 -14.04 11.13
CA GLY A 282 -4.81 -15.44 10.83
C GLY A 282 -6.32 -15.73 10.81
N PHE A 283 -7.07 -15.16 11.73
CA PHE A 283 -8.53 -15.25 11.74
C PHE A 283 -9.14 -14.54 10.53
N VAL A 284 -8.75 -13.29 10.26
CA VAL A 284 -9.23 -12.51 9.10
C VAL A 284 -8.99 -13.26 7.79
N GLN A 285 -7.77 -13.82 7.61
CA GLN A 285 -7.46 -14.63 6.43
C GLN A 285 -8.35 -15.87 6.33
N ALA A 286 -8.67 -16.53 7.46
CA ALA A 286 -9.50 -17.74 7.48
C ALA A 286 -10.97 -17.45 7.15
N VAL A 287 -11.50 -16.27 7.51
CA VAL A 287 -12.89 -15.86 7.19
C VAL A 287 -13.00 -15.03 5.92
N SER A 288 -11.90 -14.77 5.21
CA SER A 288 -11.96 -14.03 3.95
C SER A 288 -12.74 -14.81 2.88
N GLY A 289 -13.58 -14.10 2.12
CA GLY A 289 -14.42 -14.71 1.07
C GLY A 289 -13.64 -15.58 0.09
N GLY A 290 -12.46 -15.12 -0.35
CA GLY A 290 -11.60 -15.90 -1.25
C GLY A 290 -11.07 -17.21 -0.64
N SER A 291 -10.77 -17.24 0.66
CA SER A 291 -10.35 -18.47 1.36
C SER A 291 -11.51 -19.45 1.51
N LEU A 292 -12.70 -18.94 1.82
CA LEU A 292 -13.92 -19.74 1.94
C LEU A 292 -14.35 -20.30 0.58
N TYR A 293 -14.35 -19.49 -0.47
CA TYR A 293 -14.69 -19.89 -1.83
C TYR A 293 -13.79 -21.02 -2.34
N ARG A 294 -12.49 -20.89 -2.17
CA ARG A 294 -11.53 -21.94 -2.54
C ARG A 294 -11.48 -23.13 -1.58
N LYS A 295 -12.31 -23.13 -0.54
CA LYS A 295 -12.32 -24.17 0.51
C LYS A 295 -10.95 -24.41 1.17
N SER A 296 -10.14 -23.35 1.26
CA SER A 296 -8.79 -23.37 1.83
C SER A 296 -8.76 -22.84 3.27
N SER A 297 -9.88 -22.87 3.96
CA SER A 297 -10.04 -22.40 5.35
C SER A 297 -10.54 -23.50 6.26
N PHE A 298 -10.05 -23.49 7.52
CA PHE A 298 -10.60 -24.32 8.59
C PHE A 298 -11.89 -23.74 9.20
N LEU A 299 -12.30 -22.52 8.82
CA LEU A 299 -13.51 -21.84 9.28
C LEU A 299 -14.66 -21.89 8.25
N LEU A 300 -14.67 -22.89 7.38
CA LEU A 300 -15.82 -23.13 6.49
C LEU A 300 -17.10 -23.28 7.32
N ASP A 301 -18.19 -22.66 6.86
CA ASP A 301 -19.50 -22.70 7.50
C ASP A 301 -19.50 -22.28 8.99
N SER A 302 -18.62 -21.33 9.33
CA SER A 302 -18.46 -20.88 10.72
C SER A 302 -19.42 -19.76 11.13
N LEU A 303 -20.24 -19.23 10.21
CA LEU A 303 -21.23 -18.21 10.52
C LEU A 303 -22.15 -18.65 11.67
N GLY A 304 -22.28 -17.82 12.71
CA GLY A 304 -23.04 -18.12 13.94
C GLY A 304 -22.37 -19.11 14.90
N LYS A 305 -21.26 -19.75 14.50
CA LYS A 305 -20.54 -20.70 15.38
C LYS A 305 -19.59 -19.99 16.33
N MET A 306 -19.36 -20.61 17.49
CA MET A 306 -18.41 -20.16 18.49
C MET A 306 -16.99 -20.53 18.04
N VAL A 307 -16.14 -19.54 17.80
CA VAL A 307 -14.73 -19.72 17.40
C VAL A 307 -13.75 -19.10 18.39
N PHE A 308 -14.25 -18.24 19.26
CA PHE A 308 -13.51 -17.62 20.35
C PHE A 308 -14.26 -17.77 21.69
N PRO A 309 -13.60 -17.56 22.83
CA PRO A 309 -14.26 -17.43 24.11
C PRO A 309 -15.32 -16.31 24.10
N LYS A 310 -16.37 -16.46 24.93
CA LYS A 310 -17.54 -15.55 24.96
C LYS A 310 -17.22 -14.09 25.26
N HIS A 311 -16.07 -13.81 25.88
CA HIS A 311 -15.65 -12.44 26.20
C HIS A 311 -14.93 -11.73 25.03
N ILE A 312 -14.75 -12.38 23.88
CA ILE A 312 -14.08 -11.81 22.72
C ILE A 312 -15.11 -11.24 21.75
N ASP A 313 -14.97 -9.96 21.49
CA ASP A 313 -15.59 -9.24 20.37
C ASP A 313 -14.49 -8.77 19.41
N ILE A 314 -14.71 -8.86 18.10
CA ILE A 314 -13.83 -8.31 17.08
C ILE A 314 -14.64 -7.30 16.26
N LEU A 315 -14.21 -6.05 16.31
CA LEU A 315 -14.79 -4.93 15.57
C LEU A 315 -13.90 -4.58 14.38
N GLU A 316 -14.51 -4.43 13.23
CA GLU A 316 -13.93 -3.80 12.05
C GLU A 316 -14.48 -2.38 11.95
N ASP A 317 -13.59 -1.37 11.90
CA ASP A 317 -13.97 0.03 11.71
C ASP A 317 -13.11 0.64 10.59
N PRO A 318 -13.72 0.85 9.40
CA PRO A 318 -13.01 1.44 8.27
C PRO A 318 -12.82 2.96 8.37
N PHE A 319 -13.37 3.62 9.39
CA PHE A 319 -13.45 5.08 9.49
C PHE A 319 -12.58 5.69 10.58
N VAL A 320 -11.61 4.96 11.08
CA VAL A 320 -10.62 5.52 12.01
C VAL A 320 -9.79 6.58 11.27
N LEU A 321 -9.80 7.84 11.77
CA LEU A 321 -8.99 8.92 11.21
C LEU A 321 -7.51 8.54 11.22
N ARG A 322 -6.81 8.79 10.10
CA ARG A 322 -5.41 8.40 9.90
C ARG A 322 -5.13 6.90 10.08
N GLY A 323 -6.18 6.09 10.20
CA GLY A 323 -6.05 4.64 10.38
C GLY A 323 -5.28 3.98 9.24
N LYS A 324 -4.39 3.04 9.59
CA LYS A 324 -3.50 2.39 8.61
C LYS A 324 -4.26 1.54 7.59
N GLY A 325 -5.40 1.00 7.95
CA GLY A 325 -6.29 0.22 7.10
C GLY A 325 -7.62 0.91 6.78
N SER A 326 -7.78 2.21 7.13
CA SER A 326 -9.02 2.92 6.89
C SER A 326 -9.18 3.31 5.43
N SER A 327 -10.43 3.22 4.94
CA SER A 327 -10.81 3.52 3.56
C SER A 327 -12.26 3.98 3.51
N PRO A 328 -12.62 4.99 2.67
CA PRO A 328 -14.00 5.45 2.52
C PRO A 328 -14.91 4.48 1.75
N PHE A 329 -14.33 3.54 1.03
CA PHE A 329 -14.96 2.45 0.27
C PHE A 329 -13.94 1.33 0.10
N ASP A 330 -14.36 0.13 -0.31
CA ASP A 330 -13.44 -0.97 -0.58
C ASP A 330 -12.84 -0.92 -2.00
N GLU A 331 -11.98 -1.89 -2.31
CA GLU A 331 -11.27 -1.94 -3.61
C GLU A 331 -12.20 -2.15 -4.81
N GLU A 332 -13.43 -2.60 -4.59
CA GLU A 332 -14.45 -2.78 -5.62
C GLU A 332 -15.46 -1.63 -5.68
N GLY A 333 -15.29 -0.61 -4.82
CA GLY A 333 -16.18 0.54 -4.72
C GLY A 333 -17.46 0.26 -3.91
N VAL A 334 -17.46 -0.78 -3.08
CA VAL A 334 -18.59 -1.11 -2.21
C VAL A 334 -18.57 -0.25 -0.94
N ARG A 335 -19.75 0.04 -0.44
CA ARG A 335 -19.91 0.75 0.83
C ARG A 335 -19.32 -0.05 1.99
N VAL A 336 -18.53 0.63 2.79
CA VAL A 336 -17.98 0.09 4.02
C VAL A 336 -18.69 0.68 5.24
N ALA A 337 -18.74 -0.07 6.33
CA ALA A 337 -19.34 0.36 7.60
C ALA A 337 -18.68 -0.33 8.79
N PRO A 338 -18.67 0.31 9.97
CA PRO A 338 -18.28 -0.37 11.19
C PRO A 338 -19.16 -1.58 11.45
N ARG A 339 -18.54 -2.74 11.71
CA ARG A 339 -19.29 -3.98 12.01
C ARG A 339 -18.56 -4.84 13.02
N LYS A 340 -19.31 -5.62 13.77
CA LYS A 340 -18.74 -6.67 14.62
C LYS A 340 -18.61 -7.96 13.80
N VAL A 341 -17.40 -8.32 13.44
CA VAL A 341 -17.10 -9.58 12.75
C VAL A 341 -17.26 -10.77 13.70
N VAL A 342 -16.90 -10.57 14.98
CA VAL A 342 -17.17 -11.53 16.06
C VAL A 342 -17.89 -10.82 17.18
N ARG A 343 -18.94 -11.46 17.71
CA ARG A 343 -19.69 -10.97 18.87
C ARG A 343 -19.87 -12.11 19.87
N GLY A 344 -19.42 -11.90 21.12
CA GLY A 344 -19.49 -12.89 22.16
C GLY A 344 -18.85 -14.23 21.75
N GLY A 345 -17.72 -14.19 21.04
CA GLY A 345 -17.01 -15.36 20.52
C GLY A 345 -17.61 -15.99 19.26
N ARG A 346 -18.75 -15.51 18.74
CA ARG A 346 -19.44 -16.06 17.55
C ARG A 346 -19.18 -15.23 16.32
N VAL A 347 -18.87 -15.88 15.20
CA VAL A 347 -18.73 -15.23 13.88
C VAL A 347 -20.06 -14.64 13.44
N GLN A 348 -20.07 -13.35 13.06
CA GLN A 348 -21.27 -12.61 12.62
C GLN A 348 -21.28 -12.36 11.12
N GLY A 349 -20.13 -12.43 10.48
CA GLY A 349 -19.97 -12.17 9.05
C GLY A 349 -18.58 -12.59 8.56
N TYR A 350 -18.46 -12.64 7.26
CA TYR A 350 -17.23 -12.95 6.53
C TYR A 350 -16.66 -11.68 5.90
#